data_9298cce23186b95b7b73cdccb5760128
#
_entry.id   9298cce23186b95b7b73cdccb5760128
#
_cell.length_a   1.000
_cell.length_b   1.000
_cell.length_c   1.000
_cell.angle_alpha   90.00
_cell.angle_beta   90.00
_cell.angle_gamma   90.00
#
_symmetry.space_group_name_H-M   'P 1'
#
loop_
_entity.id
_entity.type
_entity.pdbx_description
1 polymer ?
#
loop_
_entity_poly.entity_id
_entity_poly.type
_entity_poly.pdbx_seq_one_letter_code
_entity_poly.pdbx_strand_id
1 'polypeptide(L)'
;MALYDILRPLLFRLDAEAAHRLTLYGLGVAQRSGFAHRIATPPGDLPVTVFGINFPNPVGLAAGLDKNAEHLDALDTLGFGFIEVGTVTPLPQPGNPKPRMFRLPRHEAIINRLGFNNGGVDALVRNVQESGYHGVLGINIGKNKDTTNEKAVNDYLTCLHKVYDHASYITVNISSPNTKGLRDLQEEATLHKFISILRAAQERLGSQHGRRKPMLLKIAPDLGERELDAVAEVLLRTGIDGVICGNTTIDHAAVVDDPHGGEAGGLSGKPLFELSTRVLAGMRQRLQGRIPLVGVGGILDGSDATEKLDAGASLVQVYSGLIYRGPHLVAECVNEIRRQREAAHAA
;
A
#
# COMPACT_ATOMS: atom_id res chain seq x y z
N MET A 1 4.07 10.03 26.71
CA MET A 1 2.78 9.79 26.02
C MET A 1 2.77 10.65 24.77
N ALA A 2 2.66 10.05 23.61
CA ALA A 2 2.64 10.82 22.37
C ALA A 2 1.32 11.61 22.24
N LEU A 3 1.34 12.74 21.55
CA LEU A 3 0.13 13.56 21.31
C LEU A 3 -1.01 12.71 20.72
N TYR A 4 -0.68 11.78 19.84
CA TYR A 4 -1.65 10.90 19.22
C TYR A 4 -2.38 10.00 20.21
N ASP A 5 -1.71 9.51 21.26
CA ASP A 5 -2.34 8.66 22.30
C ASP A 5 -3.46 9.37 23.03
N ILE A 6 -3.34 10.70 23.18
CA ILE A 6 -4.35 11.56 23.82
C ILE A 6 -5.51 11.82 22.83
N LEU A 7 -5.21 12.04 21.55
CA LEU A 7 -6.20 12.39 20.54
C LEU A 7 -6.98 11.17 20.01
N ARG A 8 -6.35 10.00 19.96
CA ARG A 8 -6.94 8.77 19.40
C ARG A 8 -8.30 8.41 20.02
N PRO A 9 -8.51 8.43 21.35
CA PRO A 9 -9.83 8.12 21.93
C PRO A 9 -10.94 9.06 21.47
N LEU A 10 -10.62 10.33 21.20
CA LEU A 10 -11.57 11.32 20.68
C LEU A 10 -11.86 11.07 19.19
N LEU A 11 -10.83 10.83 18.38
CA LEU A 11 -10.96 10.50 16.96
C LEU A 11 -11.77 9.21 16.77
N PHE A 12 -11.64 8.25 17.68
CA PHE A 12 -12.36 6.97 17.59
C PHE A 12 -13.86 7.07 17.94
N ARG A 13 -14.33 8.20 18.49
CA ARG A 13 -15.76 8.47 18.67
C ARG A 13 -16.42 8.99 17.39
N LEU A 14 -15.64 9.50 16.44
CA LEU A 14 -16.16 9.99 15.17
C LEU A 14 -16.38 8.83 14.20
N ASP A 15 -17.18 9.04 13.16
CA ASP A 15 -17.21 8.16 11.99
C ASP A 15 -15.80 7.94 11.44
N ALA A 16 -15.49 6.71 11.01
CA ALA A 16 -14.11 6.36 10.63
C ALA A 16 -13.57 7.17 9.45
N GLU A 17 -14.43 7.44 8.44
CA GLU A 17 -14.05 8.24 7.27
C GLU A 17 -13.96 9.73 7.58
N ALA A 18 -14.80 10.22 8.52
CA ALA A 18 -14.72 11.59 9.01
C ALA A 18 -13.44 11.83 9.83
N ALA A 19 -13.10 10.88 10.72
CA ALA A 19 -11.85 10.93 11.49
C ALA A 19 -10.62 10.92 10.58
N HIS A 20 -10.63 10.08 9.54
CA HIS A 20 -9.57 10.02 8.54
C HIS A 20 -9.34 11.40 7.87
N ARG A 21 -10.39 12.03 7.36
CA ARG A 21 -10.29 13.36 6.73
C ARG A 21 -9.80 14.43 7.71
N LEU A 22 -10.35 14.43 8.93
CA LEU A 22 -9.95 15.38 9.97
C LEU A 22 -8.48 15.23 10.34
N THR A 23 -7.99 13.99 10.47
CA THR A 23 -6.59 13.70 10.82
C THR A 23 -5.64 14.18 9.73
N LEU A 24 -5.92 13.88 8.45
CA LEU A 24 -5.08 14.32 7.34
C LEU A 24 -5.09 15.84 7.17
N TYR A 25 -6.26 16.47 7.31
CA TYR A 25 -6.37 17.93 7.31
C TYR A 25 -5.56 18.56 8.46
N GLY A 26 -5.71 18.02 9.68
CA GLY A 26 -4.97 18.49 10.85
C GLY A 26 -3.45 18.33 10.70
N LEU A 27 -2.99 17.22 10.12
CA LEU A 27 -1.58 16.99 9.81
C LEU A 27 -1.06 18.01 8.80
N GLY A 28 -1.85 18.33 7.77
CA GLY A 28 -1.50 19.38 6.80
C GLY A 28 -1.43 20.77 7.42
N VAL A 29 -2.32 21.09 8.36
CA VAL A 29 -2.22 22.37 9.12
C VAL A 29 -0.96 22.38 9.97
N ALA A 30 -0.65 21.32 10.67
CA ALA A 30 0.55 21.22 11.50
C ALA A 30 1.84 21.33 10.67
N GLN A 31 1.88 20.72 9.49
CA GLN A 31 3.00 20.81 8.55
C GLN A 31 3.21 22.27 8.10
N ARG A 32 2.17 22.94 7.60
CA ARG A 32 2.25 24.36 7.14
C ARG A 32 2.60 25.34 8.24
N SER A 33 2.23 25.06 9.47
CA SER A 33 2.54 25.91 10.64
C SER A 33 3.89 25.58 11.30
N GLY A 34 4.64 24.61 10.78
CA GLY A 34 5.94 24.20 11.32
C GLY A 34 5.86 23.34 12.60
N PHE A 35 4.66 22.91 13.03
CA PHE A 35 4.47 22.11 14.23
C PHE A 35 4.53 20.58 14.00
N ALA A 36 4.75 20.13 12.77
CA ALA A 36 4.77 18.69 12.43
C ALA A 36 5.79 17.89 13.27
N HIS A 37 6.95 18.48 13.61
CA HIS A 37 7.98 17.85 14.46
C HIS A 37 7.49 17.46 15.86
N ARG A 38 6.37 18.03 16.33
CA ARG A 38 5.72 17.63 17.61
C ARG A 38 4.79 16.45 17.47
N ILE A 39 4.41 16.10 16.24
CA ILE A 39 3.52 14.97 15.94
C ILE A 39 4.33 13.69 15.79
N ALA A 40 5.45 13.76 15.08
CA ALA A 40 6.36 12.65 14.87
C ALA A 40 7.81 13.13 14.85
N THR A 41 8.70 12.26 15.31
CA THR A 41 10.15 12.43 15.12
C THR A 41 10.53 11.47 13.99
N PRO A 42 10.94 11.96 12.81
CA PRO A 42 11.38 11.09 11.73
C PRO A 42 12.54 10.18 12.20
N PRO A 43 12.58 8.92 11.77
CA PRO A 43 13.71 8.04 12.07
C PRO A 43 14.98 8.56 11.37
N GLY A 44 16.15 8.22 11.91
CA GLY A 44 17.40 8.41 11.17
C GLY A 44 17.46 7.49 9.93
N ASP A 45 18.33 7.83 8.98
CA ASP A 45 18.50 7.08 7.74
C ASP A 45 18.87 5.60 7.98
N LEU A 46 18.23 4.73 7.24
CA LEU A 46 18.52 3.30 7.15
C LEU A 46 18.40 2.87 5.68
N PRO A 47 19.29 3.35 4.81
CA PRO A 47 19.11 3.27 3.36
C PRO A 47 19.08 1.82 2.87
N VAL A 48 18.27 1.61 1.84
CA VAL A 48 18.18 0.33 1.12
C VAL A 48 17.92 0.60 -0.36
N THR A 49 18.59 -0.16 -1.23
CA THR A 49 18.37 -0.09 -2.69
C THR A 49 17.51 -1.27 -3.12
N VAL A 50 16.33 -1.00 -3.67
CA VAL A 50 15.40 -2.00 -4.21
C VAL A 50 14.85 -1.49 -5.53
N PHE A 51 14.62 -2.35 -6.52
CA PHE A 51 14.15 -1.98 -7.87
C PHE A 51 15.03 -0.93 -8.59
N GLY A 52 16.30 -0.77 -8.18
CA GLY A 52 17.17 0.31 -8.67
C GLY A 52 16.84 1.70 -8.08
N ILE A 53 16.03 1.77 -7.03
CA ILE A 53 15.66 2.99 -6.30
C ILE A 53 16.32 2.95 -4.92
N ASN A 54 16.90 4.08 -4.51
CA ASN A 54 17.42 4.28 -3.16
C ASN A 54 16.29 4.79 -2.26
N PHE A 55 15.95 4.02 -1.24
CA PHE A 55 14.98 4.38 -0.20
C PHE A 55 15.75 4.84 1.05
N PRO A 56 15.40 5.98 1.67
CA PRO A 56 16.06 6.45 2.90
C PRO A 56 15.86 5.49 4.08
N ASN A 57 14.77 4.73 4.09
CA ASN A 57 14.54 3.61 5.00
C ASN A 57 13.53 2.62 4.39
N PRO A 58 13.43 1.38 4.89
CA PRO A 58 12.60 0.33 4.28
C PRO A 58 11.11 0.41 4.63
N VAL A 59 10.65 1.40 5.40
CA VAL A 59 9.26 1.49 5.88
C VAL A 59 8.48 2.53 5.10
N GLY A 60 7.43 2.10 4.41
CA GLY A 60 6.59 2.96 3.58
C GLY A 60 5.14 3.03 4.02
N LEU A 61 4.42 4.01 3.46
CA LEU A 61 2.99 4.12 3.58
C LEU A 61 2.30 3.32 2.46
N ALA A 62 1.36 2.45 2.82
CA ALA A 62 0.57 1.72 1.84
C ALA A 62 -0.49 2.61 1.16
N ALA A 63 -0.79 2.32 -0.10
CA ALA A 63 -1.87 2.95 -0.85
C ALA A 63 -3.23 2.84 -0.13
N GLY A 64 -4.07 3.85 -0.31
CA GLY A 64 -5.43 3.93 0.24
C GLY A 64 -5.61 5.00 1.31
N LEU A 65 -4.55 5.45 1.97
CA LEU A 65 -4.63 6.53 2.96
C LEU A 65 -4.81 7.89 2.28
N ASP A 66 -3.93 8.22 1.35
CA ASP A 66 -4.07 9.40 0.47
C ASP A 66 -4.29 8.93 -0.97
N LYS A 67 -5.56 8.94 -1.40
CA LYS A 67 -5.91 8.39 -2.73
C LYS A 67 -5.68 9.34 -3.87
N ASN A 68 -5.62 10.62 -3.57
CA ASN A 68 -5.53 11.68 -4.56
C ASN A 68 -4.18 12.43 -4.51
N ALA A 69 -3.25 12.03 -3.63
CA ALA A 69 -2.01 12.75 -3.38
C ALA A 69 -2.23 14.20 -2.85
N GLU A 70 -3.26 14.39 -2.02
CA GLU A 70 -3.61 15.71 -1.45
C GLU A 70 -2.78 16.08 -0.21
N HIS A 71 -2.05 15.10 0.36
CA HIS A 71 -1.42 15.24 1.67
C HIS A 71 0.06 14.81 1.69
N LEU A 72 0.73 14.74 0.53
CA LEU A 72 2.11 14.26 0.40
C LEU A 72 3.07 14.98 1.34
N ASP A 73 3.08 16.33 1.33
CA ASP A 73 3.98 17.14 2.16
C ASP A 73 3.77 16.89 3.67
N ALA A 74 2.52 16.66 4.05
CA ALA A 74 2.17 16.37 5.43
C ALA A 74 2.60 14.96 5.85
N LEU A 75 2.38 13.98 4.99
CA LEU A 75 2.78 12.58 5.22
C LEU A 75 4.29 12.39 5.23
N ASP A 76 5.03 13.19 4.46
CA ASP A 76 6.50 13.20 4.44
C ASP A 76 7.08 13.50 5.84
N THR A 77 6.42 14.39 6.60
CA THR A 77 6.85 14.74 7.96
C THR A 77 6.84 13.57 8.95
N LEU A 78 6.19 12.46 8.61
CA LEU A 78 6.14 11.26 9.45
C LEU A 78 7.37 10.36 9.31
N GLY A 79 8.27 10.65 8.35
CA GLY A 79 9.54 9.96 8.16
C GLY A 79 9.45 8.63 7.42
N PHE A 80 8.42 8.42 6.62
CA PHE A 80 8.36 7.28 5.71
C PHE A 80 9.52 7.28 4.71
N GLY A 81 10.09 6.13 4.44
CA GLY A 81 11.07 5.95 3.38
C GLY A 81 10.47 6.08 1.98
N PHE A 82 9.16 5.88 1.86
CA PHE A 82 8.40 6.06 0.63
C PHE A 82 6.90 6.18 0.93
N ILE A 83 6.18 6.84 0.04
CA ILE A 83 4.73 7.01 0.14
C ILE A 83 4.09 6.41 -1.11
N GLU A 84 3.10 5.52 -0.93
CA GLU A 84 2.29 5.02 -2.03
C GLU A 84 0.89 5.65 -1.96
N VAL A 85 0.55 6.44 -2.98
CA VAL A 85 -0.76 7.08 -3.15
C VAL A 85 -1.68 6.28 -4.07
N GLY A 86 -2.96 6.59 -4.08
CA GLY A 86 -3.97 5.84 -4.85
C GLY A 86 -4.74 4.86 -3.92
N THR A 87 -5.47 3.89 -4.46
CA THR A 87 -5.58 3.52 -5.88
C THR A 87 -6.36 4.59 -6.64
N VAL A 88 -5.80 5.02 -7.74
CA VAL A 88 -6.43 5.96 -8.66
C VAL A 88 -6.95 5.23 -9.90
N THR A 89 -8.04 5.73 -10.45
CA THR A 89 -8.68 5.21 -11.68
C THR A 89 -8.68 6.28 -12.78
N PRO A 90 -8.85 5.93 -14.06
CA PRO A 90 -8.87 6.92 -15.15
C PRO A 90 -9.85 8.07 -14.91
N LEU A 91 -11.08 7.74 -14.54
CA LEU A 91 -12.13 8.70 -14.25
C LEU A 91 -12.39 8.78 -12.74
N PRO A 92 -12.83 9.93 -12.22
CA PRO A 92 -13.26 10.07 -10.84
C PRO A 92 -14.43 9.13 -10.55
N GLN A 93 -14.47 8.60 -9.33
CA GLN A 93 -15.59 7.79 -8.88
C GLN A 93 -15.82 7.94 -7.37
N PRO A 94 -17.10 7.92 -6.92
CA PRO A 94 -17.45 8.14 -5.51
C PRO A 94 -17.12 6.95 -4.60
N GLY A 95 -16.86 5.77 -5.18
CA GLY A 95 -16.74 4.50 -4.47
C GLY A 95 -18.09 3.92 -4.05
N ASN A 96 -18.07 3.00 -3.09
CA ASN A 96 -19.29 2.35 -2.60
C ASN A 96 -20.09 3.27 -1.65
N PRO A 97 -21.39 3.02 -1.45
CA PRO A 97 -22.23 3.76 -0.50
C PRO A 97 -21.67 3.72 0.94
N LYS A 98 -21.90 4.79 1.69
CA LYS A 98 -21.58 4.88 3.12
C LYS A 98 -22.73 4.27 3.97
N PRO A 99 -22.43 3.74 5.18
CA PRO A 99 -21.08 3.59 5.78
C PRO A 99 -20.28 2.49 5.10
N ARG A 100 -18.97 2.69 4.99
CA ARG A 100 -18.07 1.80 4.23
C ARG A 100 -16.70 1.60 4.86
N MET A 101 -16.52 2.06 6.10
CA MET A 101 -15.31 1.86 6.90
C MET A 101 -15.69 1.66 8.35
N PHE A 102 -15.26 0.56 8.94
CA PHE A 102 -15.60 0.14 10.29
C PHE A 102 -14.32 -0.18 11.06
N ARG A 103 -14.11 0.47 12.20
CA ARG A 103 -13.01 0.16 13.10
C ARG A 103 -13.46 -0.90 14.09
N LEU A 104 -12.59 -1.86 14.35
CA LEU A 104 -12.77 -2.93 15.33
C LEU A 104 -11.68 -2.77 16.41
N PRO A 105 -11.87 -1.88 17.40
CA PRO A 105 -10.81 -1.49 18.34
C PRO A 105 -10.26 -2.64 19.18
N ARG A 106 -11.09 -3.62 19.55
CA ARG A 106 -10.65 -4.81 20.33
C ARG A 106 -9.64 -5.65 19.56
N HIS A 107 -9.74 -5.67 18.24
CA HIS A 107 -8.94 -6.47 17.33
C HIS A 107 -7.83 -5.65 16.64
N GLU A 108 -7.69 -4.36 16.94
CA GLU A 108 -6.81 -3.45 16.22
C GLU A 108 -6.95 -3.59 14.70
N ALA A 109 -8.22 -3.64 14.23
CA ALA A 109 -8.59 -4.01 12.88
C ALA A 109 -9.55 -3.00 12.23
N ILE A 110 -9.63 -3.04 10.90
CA ILE A 110 -10.55 -2.23 10.11
C ILE A 110 -11.17 -3.11 9.03
N ILE A 111 -12.50 -3.07 8.90
CA ILE A 111 -13.21 -3.59 7.73
C ILE A 111 -13.56 -2.39 6.85
N ASN A 112 -13.24 -2.48 5.55
CA ASN A 112 -13.60 -1.44 4.60
C ASN A 112 -14.13 -2.00 3.28
N ARG A 113 -15.06 -1.25 2.68
CA ARG A 113 -15.57 -1.46 1.33
C ARG A 113 -15.56 -0.17 0.51
N LEU A 114 -14.42 0.53 0.53
CA LEU A 114 -14.28 1.88 -0.05
C LEU A 114 -14.57 1.93 -1.56
N GLY A 115 -14.14 0.90 -2.34
CA GLY A 115 -14.45 0.80 -3.76
C GLY A 115 -13.71 1.82 -4.63
N PHE A 116 -12.45 2.10 -4.31
CA PHE A 116 -11.58 3.03 -5.06
C PHE A 116 -12.19 4.43 -5.26
N ASN A 117 -12.75 5.00 -4.19
CA ASN A 117 -13.19 6.41 -4.23
C ASN A 117 -12.00 7.33 -4.46
N ASN A 118 -12.01 8.08 -5.57
CA ASN A 118 -10.91 8.96 -5.97
C ASN A 118 -11.36 10.03 -6.96
N GLY A 119 -10.54 11.07 -7.13
CA GLY A 119 -10.78 12.20 -8.02
C GLY A 119 -10.39 11.99 -9.49
N GLY A 120 -9.97 10.77 -9.86
CA GLY A 120 -9.43 10.45 -11.18
C GLY A 120 -7.95 10.78 -11.32
N VAL A 121 -7.31 10.14 -12.31
CA VAL A 121 -5.86 10.23 -12.49
C VAL A 121 -5.37 11.65 -12.78
N ASP A 122 -6.17 12.47 -13.46
CA ASP A 122 -5.79 13.86 -13.76
C ASP A 122 -5.73 14.73 -12.49
N ALA A 123 -6.63 14.50 -11.54
CA ALA A 123 -6.61 15.18 -10.25
C ALA A 123 -5.39 14.75 -9.43
N LEU A 124 -5.08 13.45 -9.38
CA LEU A 124 -3.91 12.95 -8.69
C LEU A 124 -2.62 13.56 -9.26
N VAL A 125 -2.47 13.58 -10.58
CA VAL A 125 -1.28 14.16 -11.24
C VAL A 125 -1.11 15.64 -10.91
N ARG A 126 -2.19 16.44 -10.95
CA ARG A 126 -2.13 17.85 -10.54
C ARG A 126 -1.66 17.98 -9.08
N ASN A 127 -2.23 17.23 -8.16
CA ASN A 127 -1.86 17.29 -6.75
C ASN A 127 -0.39 16.90 -6.51
N VAL A 128 0.12 15.90 -7.25
CA VAL A 128 1.55 15.54 -7.21
C VAL A 128 2.43 16.70 -7.71
N GLN A 129 2.04 17.33 -8.82
CA GLN A 129 2.79 18.48 -9.39
C GLN A 129 2.78 19.70 -8.48
N GLU A 130 1.69 19.91 -7.73
CA GLU A 130 1.53 21.05 -6.80
C GLU A 130 2.19 20.78 -5.44
N SER A 131 2.52 19.53 -5.11
CA SER A 131 3.19 19.16 -3.86
C SER A 131 4.67 19.52 -3.87
N GLY A 132 5.22 19.82 -2.68
CA GLY A 132 6.66 19.95 -2.45
C GLY A 132 7.38 18.63 -2.15
N TYR A 133 6.71 17.49 -2.31
CA TYR A 133 7.29 16.18 -1.99
C TYR A 133 8.32 15.73 -3.04
N HIS A 134 9.54 15.45 -2.59
CA HIS A 134 10.65 15.00 -3.43
C HIS A 134 11.17 13.59 -3.06
N GLY A 135 10.48 12.91 -2.15
CA GLY A 135 10.81 11.54 -1.73
C GLY A 135 10.42 10.48 -2.77
N VAL A 136 10.53 9.21 -2.38
CA VAL A 136 10.15 8.08 -3.24
C VAL A 136 8.63 7.94 -3.27
N LEU A 137 8.03 8.23 -4.42
CA LEU A 137 6.59 8.19 -4.65
C LEU A 137 6.18 6.95 -5.45
N GLY A 138 5.39 6.08 -4.84
CA GLY A 138 4.63 5.03 -5.53
C GLY A 138 3.26 5.54 -5.94
N ILE A 139 2.82 5.24 -7.16
CA ILE A 139 1.45 5.52 -7.60
C ILE A 139 0.73 4.22 -7.92
N ASN A 140 -0.31 3.94 -7.13
CA ASN A 140 -1.12 2.74 -7.23
C ASN A 140 -2.29 3.00 -8.19
N ILE A 141 -2.39 2.20 -9.25
CA ILE A 141 -3.39 2.34 -10.31
C ILE A 141 -4.36 1.17 -10.35
N GLY A 142 -5.59 1.44 -10.76
CA GLY A 142 -6.65 0.45 -10.87
C GLY A 142 -7.69 0.80 -11.93
N LYS A 143 -8.65 -0.12 -12.16
CA LYS A 143 -9.76 0.12 -13.10
C LYS A 143 -10.94 0.84 -12.43
N ASN A 144 -11.70 1.58 -13.20
CA ASN A 144 -13.01 2.09 -12.77
C ASN A 144 -13.99 0.94 -12.46
N LYS A 145 -14.94 1.21 -11.58
CA LYS A 145 -15.94 0.23 -11.14
C LYS A 145 -16.74 -0.34 -12.31
N ASP A 146 -17.16 0.53 -13.22
CA ASP A 146 -18.05 0.17 -14.34
C ASP A 146 -17.29 -0.40 -15.56
N THR A 147 -15.97 -0.40 -15.54
CA THR A 147 -15.15 -1.05 -16.58
C THR A 147 -15.17 -2.57 -16.36
N THR A 148 -15.52 -3.33 -17.39
CA THR A 148 -15.49 -4.81 -17.33
C THR A 148 -14.07 -5.34 -17.31
N ASN A 149 -13.87 -6.61 -16.91
CA ASN A 149 -12.53 -7.20 -16.85
C ASN A 149 -11.87 -7.32 -18.22
N GLU A 150 -12.64 -7.53 -19.29
CA GLU A 150 -12.14 -7.60 -20.68
C GLU A 150 -11.53 -6.26 -21.13
N LYS A 151 -12.03 -5.14 -20.60
CA LYS A 151 -11.57 -3.79 -20.90
C LYS A 151 -10.65 -3.22 -19.82
N ALA A 152 -10.43 -3.95 -18.73
CA ALA A 152 -9.65 -3.49 -17.59
C ALA A 152 -8.28 -2.95 -17.99
N VAL A 153 -7.57 -3.65 -18.89
CA VAL A 153 -6.23 -3.26 -19.33
C VAL A 153 -6.16 -1.83 -19.87
N ASN A 154 -7.24 -1.33 -20.50
CA ASN A 154 -7.28 0.04 -21.03
C ASN A 154 -7.25 1.09 -19.92
N ASP A 155 -7.92 0.82 -18.80
CA ASP A 155 -7.89 1.70 -17.63
C ASP A 155 -6.50 1.79 -17.02
N TYR A 156 -5.84 0.63 -16.87
CA TYR A 156 -4.46 0.60 -16.35
C TYR A 156 -3.49 1.28 -17.32
N LEU A 157 -3.61 1.08 -18.62
CA LEU A 157 -2.81 1.78 -19.63
C LEU A 157 -3.01 3.30 -19.56
N THR A 158 -4.26 3.74 -19.44
CA THR A 158 -4.59 5.17 -19.31
C THR A 158 -3.93 5.78 -18.08
N CYS A 159 -4.05 5.13 -16.94
CA CYS A 159 -3.37 5.57 -15.71
C CYS A 159 -1.86 5.51 -15.85
N LEU A 160 -1.30 4.40 -16.35
CA LEU A 160 0.14 4.20 -16.53
C LEU A 160 0.77 5.33 -17.35
N HIS A 161 0.17 5.68 -18.49
CA HIS A 161 0.66 6.78 -19.33
C HIS A 161 0.68 8.12 -18.60
N LYS A 162 -0.40 8.43 -17.85
CA LYS A 162 -0.53 9.72 -17.17
C LYS A 162 0.38 9.88 -15.95
N VAL A 163 0.60 8.79 -15.20
CA VAL A 163 1.40 8.84 -13.96
C VAL A 163 2.89 8.61 -14.18
N TYR A 164 3.32 8.20 -15.38
CA TYR A 164 4.66 7.66 -15.62
C TYR A 164 5.77 8.61 -15.20
N ASP A 165 5.71 9.89 -15.57
CA ASP A 165 6.73 10.88 -15.21
C ASP A 165 6.72 11.27 -13.73
N HIS A 166 5.58 11.11 -13.08
CA HIS A 166 5.34 11.59 -11.72
C HIS A 166 5.66 10.57 -10.64
N ALA A 167 5.78 9.29 -11.00
CA ALA A 167 6.06 8.20 -10.08
C ALA A 167 7.55 7.86 -10.01
N SER A 168 8.02 7.42 -8.83
CA SER A 168 9.27 6.68 -8.69
C SER A 168 9.08 5.22 -9.12
N TYR A 169 7.94 4.61 -8.77
CA TYR A 169 7.47 3.30 -9.21
C TYR A 169 5.96 3.29 -9.35
N ILE A 170 5.41 2.36 -10.13
CA ILE A 170 3.97 2.23 -10.36
C ILE A 170 3.49 0.88 -9.81
N THR A 171 2.39 0.88 -9.06
CA THR A 171 1.76 -0.34 -8.54
C THR A 171 0.49 -0.67 -9.30
N VAL A 172 0.45 -1.82 -9.93
CA VAL A 172 -0.74 -2.40 -10.58
C VAL A 172 -1.56 -3.15 -9.54
N ASN A 173 -2.72 -2.62 -9.16
CA ASN A 173 -3.54 -3.19 -8.10
C ASN A 173 -4.68 -4.05 -8.67
N ILE A 174 -4.54 -5.36 -8.57
CA ILE A 174 -5.56 -6.34 -8.98
C ILE A 174 -6.11 -7.14 -7.79
N SER A 175 -5.89 -6.66 -6.55
CA SER A 175 -6.10 -7.44 -5.32
C SER A 175 -7.25 -6.95 -4.44
N SER A 176 -7.89 -5.81 -4.77
CA SER A 176 -8.98 -5.29 -3.95
C SER A 176 -10.21 -6.21 -4.00
N PRO A 177 -10.79 -6.60 -2.84
CA PRO A 177 -12.03 -7.35 -2.81
C PRO A 177 -13.27 -6.48 -3.07
N ASN A 178 -13.11 -5.16 -3.06
CA ASN A 178 -14.20 -4.18 -3.07
C ASN A 178 -14.57 -3.69 -4.49
N THR A 179 -13.94 -4.24 -5.52
CA THR A 179 -14.25 -4.00 -6.94
C THR A 179 -14.62 -5.34 -7.57
N LYS A 180 -15.85 -5.43 -8.09
CA LYS A 180 -16.40 -6.69 -8.63
C LYS A 180 -15.47 -7.32 -9.66
N GLY A 181 -15.16 -8.60 -9.47
CA GLY A 181 -14.37 -9.40 -10.39
C GLY A 181 -12.88 -8.99 -10.53
N LEU A 182 -12.39 -8.00 -9.78
CA LEU A 182 -11.02 -7.53 -9.94
C LEU A 182 -9.99 -8.62 -9.67
N ARG A 183 -10.26 -9.48 -8.67
CA ARG A 183 -9.37 -10.58 -8.31
C ARG A 183 -9.31 -11.69 -9.36
N ASP A 184 -10.30 -11.78 -10.26
CA ASP A 184 -10.29 -12.74 -11.37
C ASP A 184 -9.13 -12.45 -12.36
N LEU A 185 -8.59 -11.22 -12.35
CA LEU A 185 -7.38 -10.87 -13.10
C LEU A 185 -6.12 -11.61 -12.58
N GLN A 186 -6.18 -12.25 -11.43
CA GLN A 186 -5.08 -13.07 -10.87
C GLN A 186 -5.08 -14.50 -11.43
N GLU A 187 -6.09 -14.91 -12.21
CA GLU A 187 -6.09 -16.18 -12.93
C GLU A 187 -4.95 -16.21 -13.95
N GLU A 188 -4.22 -17.33 -14.02
CA GLU A 188 -2.94 -17.45 -14.74
C GLU A 188 -2.94 -16.91 -16.17
N ALA A 189 -3.85 -17.41 -17.03
CA ALA A 189 -3.90 -17.01 -18.44
C ALA A 189 -4.26 -15.53 -18.61
N THR A 190 -5.19 -15.05 -17.79
CA THR A 190 -5.64 -13.66 -17.76
C THR A 190 -4.51 -12.75 -17.27
N LEU A 191 -3.85 -13.13 -16.18
CA LEU A 191 -2.75 -12.39 -15.58
C LEU A 191 -1.57 -12.26 -16.54
N HIS A 192 -1.17 -13.37 -17.19
CA HIS A 192 -0.07 -13.37 -18.15
C HIS A 192 -0.32 -12.37 -19.29
N LYS A 193 -1.49 -12.43 -19.93
CA LYS A 193 -1.86 -11.50 -21.01
C LYS A 193 -1.88 -10.07 -20.52
N PHE A 194 -2.51 -9.83 -19.37
CA PHE A 194 -2.66 -8.51 -18.76
C PHE A 194 -1.30 -7.86 -18.45
N ILE A 195 -0.42 -8.58 -17.73
CA ILE A 195 0.91 -8.07 -17.40
C ILE A 195 1.78 -7.88 -18.63
N SER A 196 1.73 -8.79 -19.63
CA SER A 196 2.51 -8.66 -20.85
C SER A 196 2.18 -7.37 -21.63
N ILE A 197 0.90 -6.98 -21.68
CA ILE A 197 0.48 -5.73 -22.32
C ILE A 197 1.01 -4.51 -21.55
N LEU A 198 0.91 -4.52 -20.22
CA LEU A 198 1.41 -3.42 -19.38
C LEU A 198 2.93 -3.31 -19.45
N ARG A 199 3.65 -4.43 -19.49
CA ARG A 199 5.11 -4.47 -19.67
C ARG A 199 5.53 -3.85 -21.00
N ALA A 200 4.86 -4.21 -22.09
CA ALA A 200 5.14 -3.62 -23.40
C ALA A 200 4.90 -2.09 -23.41
N ALA A 201 3.89 -1.60 -22.68
CA ALA A 201 3.66 -0.18 -22.51
C ALA A 201 4.75 0.49 -21.64
N GLN A 202 5.16 -0.15 -20.54
CA GLN A 202 6.23 0.32 -19.67
C GLN A 202 7.55 0.49 -20.42
N GLU A 203 7.94 -0.46 -21.28
CA GLU A 203 9.17 -0.39 -22.08
C GLU A 203 9.12 0.77 -23.10
N ARG A 204 7.96 0.96 -23.77
CA ARG A 204 7.78 2.10 -24.68
C ARG A 204 7.89 3.44 -23.94
N LEU A 205 7.23 3.56 -22.80
CA LEU A 205 7.30 4.76 -21.96
C LEU A 205 8.72 4.99 -21.44
N GLY A 206 9.41 3.94 -21.01
CA GLY A 206 10.81 4.02 -20.60
C GLY A 206 11.72 4.56 -21.69
N SER A 207 11.51 4.12 -22.94
CA SER A 207 12.26 4.63 -24.09
C SER A 207 11.92 6.08 -24.43
N GLN A 208 10.63 6.45 -24.32
CA GLN A 208 10.17 7.82 -24.59
C GLN A 208 10.67 8.84 -23.56
N HIS A 209 10.70 8.46 -22.28
CA HIS A 209 11.09 9.34 -21.17
C HIS A 209 12.58 9.18 -20.77
N GLY A 210 13.35 8.35 -21.49
CA GLY A 210 14.77 8.11 -21.21
C GLY A 210 15.04 7.39 -19.87
N ARG A 211 14.00 6.95 -19.17
CA ARG A 211 14.09 6.31 -17.85
C ARG A 211 12.96 5.30 -17.65
N ARG A 212 13.33 4.06 -17.40
CA ARG A 212 12.37 3.01 -17.07
C ARG A 212 11.97 3.10 -15.60
N LYS A 213 10.67 3.23 -15.33
CA LYS A 213 10.10 3.22 -13.97
C LYS A 213 9.73 1.78 -13.59
N PRO A 214 10.10 1.30 -12.39
CA PRO A 214 9.67 -0.03 -11.93
C PRO A 214 8.16 -0.15 -11.85
N MET A 215 7.64 -1.32 -12.22
CA MET A 215 6.23 -1.67 -12.13
C MET A 215 6.05 -2.87 -11.21
N LEU A 216 5.26 -2.70 -10.16
CA LEU A 216 4.99 -3.71 -9.14
C LEU A 216 3.56 -4.25 -9.30
N LEU A 217 3.36 -5.51 -8.98
CA LEU A 217 2.02 -6.11 -8.90
C LEU A 217 1.62 -6.24 -7.42
N LYS A 218 0.40 -5.78 -7.08
CA LYS A 218 -0.17 -5.99 -5.74
C LYS A 218 -1.18 -7.12 -5.76
N ILE A 219 -0.88 -8.20 -5.00
CA ILE A 219 -1.66 -9.43 -4.94
C ILE A 219 -2.52 -9.52 -3.68
N ALA A 220 -3.55 -10.36 -3.70
CA ALA A 220 -4.43 -10.61 -2.56
C ALA A 220 -3.75 -11.53 -1.51
N PRO A 221 -4.10 -11.39 -0.23
CA PRO A 221 -3.61 -12.28 0.82
C PRO A 221 -4.35 -13.62 0.89
N ASP A 222 -5.47 -13.76 0.16
CA ASP A 222 -6.35 -14.93 0.21
C ASP A 222 -5.98 -16.01 -0.82
N LEU A 223 -4.82 -15.90 -1.47
CA LEU A 223 -4.36 -16.87 -2.47
C LEU A 223 -3.94 -18.19 -1.82
N GLY A 224 -4.46 -19.30 -2.33
CA GLY A 224 -4.03 -20.63 -1.97
C GLY A 224 -2.72 -21.04 -2.66
N GLU A 225 -2.16 -22.19 -2.26
CA GLU A 225 -0.86 -22.67 -2.75
C GLU A 225 -0.80 -22.76 -4.29
N ARG A 226 -1.83 -23.33 -4.94
CA ARG A 226 -1.88 -23.45 -6.40
C ARG A 226 -1.97 -22.10 -7.11
N GLU A 227 -2.68 -21.15 -6.53
CA GLU A 227 -2.79 -19.79 -7.07
C GLU A 227 -1.46 -19.04 -6.91
N LEU A 228 -0.76 -19.25 -5.78
CA LEU A 228 0.59 -18.71 -5.59
C LEU A 228 1.60 -19.28 -6.59
N ASP A 229 1.51 -20.60 -6.91
CA ASP A 229 2.34 -21.22 -7.94
C ASP A 229 2.11 -20.57 -9.31
N ALA A 230 0.84 -20.45 -9.72
CA ALA A 230 0.45 -19.85 -10.99
C ALA A 230 0.88 -18.38 -11.10
N VAL A 231 0.62 -17.58 -10.06
CA VAL A 231 1.03 -16.17 -10.01
C VAL A 231 2.55 -16.05 -10.10
N ALA A 232 3.31 -16.82 -9.33
CA ALA A 232 4.76 -16.78 -9.34
C ALA A 232 5.35 -17.12 -10.71
N GLU A 233 4.81 -18.15 -11.40
CA GLU A 233 5.23 -18.51 -12.75
C GLU A 233 5.01 -17.35 -13.73
N VAL A 234 3.83 -16.75 -13.72
CA VAL A 234 3.53 -15.59 -14.57
C VAL A 234 4.48 -14.43 -14.30
N LEU A 235 4.75 -14.12 -13.03
CA LEU A 235 5.64 -13.02 -12.67
C LEU A 235 7.07 -13.24 -13.16
N LEU A 236 7.57 -14.47 -13.04
CA LEU A 236 8.89 -14.85 -13.54
C LEU A 236 8.98 -14.79 -15.07
N ARG A 237 7.93 -15.22 -15.78
CA ARG A 237 7.86 -15.20 -17.25
C ARG A 237 7.74 -13.80 -17.81
N THR A 238 7.00 -12.91 -17.14
CA THR A 238 6.76 -11.54 -17.58
C THR A 238 7.84 -10.56 -17.14
N GLY A 239 8.68 -10.93 -16.16
CA GLY A 239 9.75 -10.09 -15.65
C GLY A 239 9.26 -8.82 -14.96
N ILE A 240 8.18 -8.90 -14.17
CA ILE A 240 7.71 -7.80 -13.33
C ILE A 240 8.80 -7.37 -12.35
N ASP A 241 8.86 -6.09 -11.99
CA ASP A 241 9.97 -5.55 -11.22
C ASP A 241 9.87 -5.82 -9.72
N GLY A 242 8.65 -6.05 -9.21
CA GLY A 242 8.41 -6.35 -7.81
C GLY A 242 6.99 -6.79 -7.51
N VAL A 243 6.78 -7.30 -6.31
CA VAL A 243 5.46 -7.76 -5.84
C VAL A 243 5.16 -7.16 -4.47
N ILE A 244 3.97 -6.59 -4.31
CA ILE A 244 3.43 -6.20 -3.01
C ILE A 244 2.55 -7.34 -2.52
N CYS A 245 3.03 -8.06 -1.51
CA CYS A 245 2.36 -9.21 -0.94
C CYS A 245 1.40 -8.78 0.16
N GLY A 246 0.13 -8.67 -0.24
CA GLY A 246 -1.01 -8.42 0.61
C GLY A 246 -1.83 -7.19 0.21
N ASN A 247 -3.08 -7.33 0.52
CA ASN A 247 -4.15 -6.35 0.54
C ASN A 247 -5.01 -6.71 1.76
N THR A 248 -6.27 -6.30 1.82
CA THR A 248 -7.22 -6.76 2.83
C THR A 248 -7.74 -8.16 2.52
N THR A 249 -8.06 -8.96 3.56
CA THR A 249 -8.64 -10.29 3.42
C THR A 249 -10.17 -10.28 3.45
N ILE A 250 -10.78 -11.25 2.81
CA ILE A 250 -12.23 -11.53 2.92
C ILE A 250 -12.55 -12.51 4.05
N ASP A 251 -11.55 -13.09 4.68
CA ASP A 251 -11.71 -13.94 5.86
C ASP A 251 -11.86 -13.09 7.12
N HIS A 252 -13.03 -13.18 7.74
CA HIS A 252 -13.40 -12.45 8.97
C HIS A 252 -13.49 -13.37 10.19
N ALA A 253 -13.03 -14.62 10.10
CA ALA A 253 -13.14 -15.59 11.19
C ALA A 253 -12.55 -15.09 12.53
N ALA A 254 -11.46 -14.31 12.46
CA ALA A 254 -10.79 -13.76 13.64
C ALA A 254 -11.55 -12.61 14.35
N VAL A 255 -12.64 -12.11 13.76
CA VAL A 255 -13.37 -10.94 14.28
C VAL A 255 -14.88 -11.14 14.37
N VAL A 256 -15.34 -12.39 14.35
CA VAL A 256 -16.77 -12.74 14.36
C VAL A 256 -17.52 -12.29 15.62
N ASP A 257 -16.79 -12.09 16.71
CA ASP A 257 -17.30 -11.61 18.01
C ASP A 257 -17.41 -10.08 18.10
N ASP A 258 -16.89 -9.34 17.10
CA ASP A 258 -17.03 -7.88 17.04
C ASP A 258 -18.38 -7.49 16.45
N PRO A 259 -19.06 -6.45 16.97
CA PRO A 259 -20.31 -5.95 16.42
C PRO A 259 -20.28 -5.64 14.91
N HIS A 260 -19.10 -5.30 14.37
CA HIS A 260 -18.88 -5.03 12.96
C HIS A 260 -18.21 -6.20 12.22
N GLY A 261 -17.95 -7.35 12.89
CA GLY A 261 -17.27 -8.50 12.29
C GLY A 261 -17.99 -9.07 11.07
N GLY A 262 -19.32 -8.96 11.01
CA GLY A 262 -20.16 -9.39 9.90
C GLY A 262 -20.29 -8.38 8.74
N GLU A 263 -19.66 -7.21 8.82
CA GLU A 263 -19.73 -6.22 7.74
C GLU A 263 -19.02 -6.72 6.47
N ALA A 264 -19.64 -6.49 5.32
CA ALA A 264 -19.01 -6.80 4.04
C ALA A 264 -17.81 -5.88 3.76
N GLY A 265 -16.75 -6.43 3.19
CA GLY A 265 -15.55 -5.67 2.84
C GLY A 265 -14.26 -6.43 3.08
N GLY A 266 -13.14 -5.75 3.01
CA GLY A 266 -11.83 -6.31 3.31
C GLY A 266 -11.40 -5.99 4.73
N LEU A 267 -10.95 -7.01 5.47
CA LEU A 267 -10.40 -6.90 6.82
C LEU A 267 -8.90 -6.62 6.76
N SER A 268 -8.45 -5.65 7.56
CA SER A 268 -7.05 -5.26 7.74
C SER A 268 -6.71 -5.07 9.22
N GLY A 269 -5.45 -4.84 9.54
CA GLY A 269 -4.95 -4.72 10.92
C GLY A 269 -4.42 -6.03 11.46
N LYS A 270 -4.33 -6.16 12.78
CA LYS A 270 -3.69 -7.28 13.48
C LYS A 270 -4.11 -8.67 12.99
N PRO A 271 -5.41 -8.95 12.75
CA PRO A 271 -5.84 -10.28 12.32
C PRO A 271 -5.28 -10.71 10.95
N LEU A 272 -4.84 -9.75 10.12
CA LEU A 272 -4.29 -10.04 8.81
C LEU A 272 -2.81 -10.44 8.85
N PHE A 273 -2.10 -10.23 9.97
CA PHE A 273 -0.65 -10.34 10.03
C PHE A 273 -0.13 -11.71 9.59
N GLU A 274 -0.60 -12.78 10.23
CA GLU A 274 -0.15 -14.15 9.95
C GLU A 274 -0.48 -14.59 8.51
N LEU A 275 -1.68 -14.28 8.02
CA LEU A 275 -2.09 -14.63 6.67
C LEU A 275 -1.20 -13.93 5.63
N SER A 276 -0.97 -12.64 5.77
CA SER A 276 -0.15 -11.88 4.84
C SER A 276 1.33 -12.24 4.92
N THR A 277 1.85 -12.62 6.09
CA THR A 277 3.22 -13.12 6.27
C THR A 277 3.41 -14.49 5.60
N ARG A 278 2.43 -15.38 5.73
CA ARG A 278 2.44 -16.70 5.05
C ARG A 278 2.47 -16.55 3.52
N VAL A 279 1.63 -15.67 2.95
CA VAL A 279 1.64 -15.41 1.51
C VAL A 279 2.96 -14.80 1.05
N LEU A 280 3.54 -13.89 1.82
CA LEU A 280 4.85 -13.31 1.56
C LEU A 280 5.95 -14.38 1.53
N ALA A 281 6.02 -15.24 2.56
CA ALA A 281 6.98 -16.34 2.62
C ALA A 281 6.79 -17.35 1.48
N GLY A 282 5.53 -17.66 1.14
CA GLY A 282 5.18 -18.52 0.00
C GLY A 282 5.66 -17.95 -1.34
N MET A 283 5.50 -16.64 -1.56
CA MET A 283 6.04 -15.95 -2.74
C MET A 283 7.58 -15.92 -2.73
N ARG A 284 8.21 -15.70 -1.56
CA ARG A 284 9.68 -15.73 -1.43
C ARG A 284 10.25 -17.08 -1.87
N GLN A 285 9.65 -18.19 -1.43
CA GLN A 285 10.09 -19.54 -1.81
C GLN A 285 10.01 -19.75 -3.33
N ARG A 286 8.93 -19.32 -3.96
CA ARG A 286 8.68 -19.51 -5.40
C ARG A 286 9.56 -18.63 -6.27
N LEU A 287 9.71 -17.38 -5.89
CA LEU A 287 10.49 -16.40 -6.65
C LEU A 287 12.00 -16.50 -6.40
N GLN A 288 12.44 -17.16 -5.32
CA GLN A 288 13.85 -17.42 -5.01
C GLN A 288 14.74 -16.17 -5.05
N GLY A 289 14.19 -15.01 -4.66
CA GLY A 289 14.88 -13.73 -4.65
C GLY A 289 15.11 -13.06 -6.01
N ARG A 290 14.58 -13.65 -7.10
CA ARG A 290 14.68 -13.05 -8.45
C ARG A 290 13.84 -11.80 -8.62
N ILE A 291 12.75 -11.68 -7.87
CA ILE A 291 11.85 -10.53 -7.86
C ILE A 291 11.72 -10.06 -6.41
N PRO A 292 12.07 -8.80 -6.10
CA PRO A 292 11.94 -8.24 -4.75
C PRO A 292 10.48 -8.17 -4.30
N LEU A 293 10.26 -8.36 -2.99
CA LEU A 293 8.95 -8.38 -2.35
C LEU A 293 8.78 -7.19 -1.41
N VAL A 294 7.56 -6.66 -1.35
CA VAL A 294 7.13 -5.68 -0.35
C VAL A 294 6.10 -6.34 0.56
N GLY A 295 6.38 -6.39 1.86
CA GLY A 295 5.48 -6.96 2.87
C GLY A 295 4.48 -5.92 3.36
N VAL A 296 3.18 -6.27 3.37
CA VAL A 296 2.13 -5.41 3.90
C VAL A 296 1.05 -6.22 4.58
N GLY A 297 0.44 -5.66 5.62
CA GLY A 297 -0.69 -6.25 6.37
C GLY A 297 -0.32 -6.65 7.79
N GLY A 298 -1.03 -6.04 8.73
CA GLY A 298 -0.96 -6.38 10.16
C GLY A 298 0.20 -5.81 10.95
N ILE A 299 1.09 -5.02 10.37
CA ILE A 299 2.22 -4.40 11.08
C ILE A 299 1.70 -3.36 12.08
N LEU A 300 1.91 -3.61 13.38
CA LEU A 300 1.52 -2.74 14.47
C LEU A 300 2.70 -2.29 15.36
N ASP A 301 3.85 -2.90 15.22
CA ASP A 301 5.07 -2.53 15.94
C ASP A 301 6.34 -2.88 15.13
N GLY A 302 7.51 -2.62 15.73
CA GLY A 302 8.79 -2.88 15.08
C GLY A 302 9.07 -4.36 14.86
N SER A 303 8.62 -5.25 15.75
CA SER A 303 8.81 -6.70 15.62
C SER A 303 8.03 -7.28 14.45
N ASP A 304 6.81 -6.80 14.21
CA ASP A 304 6.03 -7.17 13.04
C ASP A 304 6.75 -6.77 11.72
N ALA A 305 7.38 -5.59 11.71
CA ALA A 305 8.12 -5.12 10.55
C ALA A 305 9.36 -6.00 10.26
N THR A 306 10.11 -6.39 11.29
CA THR A 306 11.27 -7.28 11.14
C THR A 306 10.85 -8.68 10.72
N GLU A 307 9.76 -9.23 11.26
CA GLU A 307 9.24 -10.53 10.84
C GLU A 307 8.84 -10.57 9.36
N LYS A 308 8.28 -9.46 8.80
CA LYS A 308 8.04 -9.36 7.36
C LYS A 308 9.34 -9.39 6.55
N LEU A 309 10.41 -8.74 7.03
CA LEU A 309 11.73 -8.78 6.36
C LEU A 309 12.31 -10.20 6.43
N ASP A 310 12.23 -10.86 7.58
CA ASP A 310 12.70 -12.24 7.76
C ASP A 310 11.91 -13.23 6.87
N ALA A 311 10.61 -12.99 6.68
CA ALA A 311 9.78 -13.74 5.72
C ALA A 311 10.14 -13.47 4.25
N GLY A 312 11.04 -12.55 3.96
CA GLY A 312 11.63 -12.30 2.64
C GLY A 312 11.24 -10.99 1.97
N ALA A 313 10.61 -10.05 2.68
CA ALA A 313 10.38 -8.71 2.15
C ALA A 313 11.70 -7.92 2.07
N SER A 314 11.83 -7.08 1.04
CA SER A 314 12.90 -6.07 0.94
C SER A 314 12.46 -4.72 1.52
N LEU A 315 11.16 -4.45 1.49
CA LEU A 315 10.49 -3.25 1.99
C LEU A 315 9.21 -3.67 2.71
N VAL A 316 8.72 -2.82 3.62
CA VAL A 316 7.44 -3.02 4.30
C VAL A 316 6.53 -1.79 4.14
N GLN A 317 5.22 -2.01 4.17
CA GLN A 317 4.24 -0.94 4.14
C GLN A 317 3.29 -1.04 5.35
N VAL A 318 2.98 0.10 5.96
CA VAL A 318 2.00 0.20 7.05
C VAL A 318 0.75 0.96 6.61
N TYR A 319 -0.41 0.63 7.18
CA TYR A 319 -1.68 1.32 7.01
C TYR A 319 -2.48 1.32 8.34
N SER A 320 -3.13 0.21 8.69
CA SER A 320 -3.97 0.10 9.89
C SER A 320 -3.17 0.32 11.17
N GLY A 321 -1.90 -0.13 11.20
CA GLY A 321 -1.00 0.13 12.30
C GLY A 321 -0.82 1.62 12.58
N LEU A 322 -0.68 2.45 11.54
CA LEU A 322 -0.60 3.91 11.69
C LEU A 322 -1.85 4.49 12.37
N ILE A 323 -3.04 3.93 12.09
CA ILE A 323 -4.31 4.38 12.68
C ILE A 323 -4.42 3.98 14.15
N TYR A 324 -3.90 2.83 14.54
CA TYR A 324 -3.97 2.34 15.91
C TYR A 324 -2.82 2.81 16.79
N ARG A 325 -1.62 2.86 16.24
CA ARG A 325 -0.37 3.19 16.97
C ARG A 325 0.05 4.65 16.79
N GLY A 326 -0.43 5.30 15.73
CA GLY A 326 -0.06 6.68 15.42
C GLY A 326 1.28 6.83 14.70
N PRO A 327 1.71 8.09 14.50
CA PRO A 327 2.87 8.42 13.69
C PRO A 327 4.20 7.85 14.16
N HIS A 328 4.36 7.59 15.45
CA HIS A 328 5.60 7.03 16.03
C HIS A 328 5.90 5.60 15.53
N LEU A 329 4.90 4.88 15.02
CA LEU A 329 5.09 3.55 14.46
C LEU A 329 6.18 3.50 13.37
N VAL A 330 6.30 4.55 12.56
CA VAL A 330 7.32 4.61 11.49
C VAL A 330 8.72 4.54 12.08
N ALA A 331 8.99 5.42 13.06
CA ALA A 331 10.29 5.45 13.74
C ALA A 331 10.55 4.15 14.54
N GLU A 332 9.53 3.59 15.18
CA GLU A 332 9.61 2.32 15.90
C GLU A 332 10.05 1.19 14.96
N CYS A 333 9.39 1.04 13.81
CA CYS A 333 9.74 0.02 12.81
C CYS A 333 11.17 0.20 12.28
N VAL A 334 11.56 1.43 11.91
CA VAL A 334 12.91 1.69 11.38
C VAL A 334 14.00 1.41 12.42
N ASN A 335 13.77 1.80 13.68
CA ASN A 335 14.73 1.58 14.76
C ASN A 335 14.89 0.09 15.09
N GLU A 336 13.79 -0.68 15.09
CA GLU A 336 13.85 -2.11 15.34
C GLU A 336 14.59 -2.84 14.20
N ILE A 337 14.31 -2.49 12.94
CA ILE A 337 15.03 -3.04 11.79
C ILE A 337 16.53 -2.70 11.88
N ARG A 338 16.88 -1.48 12.29
CA ARG A 338 18.29 -1.08 12.50
C ARG A 338 18.96 -1.96 13.56
N ARG A 339 18.31 -2.09 14.71
CA ARG A 339 18.81 -2.91 15.83
C ARG A 339 19.08 -4.35 15.41
N GLN A 340 18.14 -4.94 14.66
CA GLN A 340 18.29 -6.32 14.17
C GLN A 340 19.46 -6.45 13.19
N ARG A 341 19.63 -5.50 12.25
CA ARG A 341 20.75 -5.50 11.31
C ARG A 341 22.10 -5.35 12.02
N GLU A 342 22.21 -4.47 13.00
CA GLU A 342 23.42 -4.29 13.81
C GLU A 342 23.77 -5.55 14.59
N ALA A 343 22.79 -6.23 15.19
CA ALA A 343 22.98 -7.49 15.88
C ALA A 343 23.48 -8.61 14.93
N ALA A 344 22.93 -8.70 13.72
CA ALA A 344 23.35 -9.67 12.72
C ALA A 344 24.78 -9.41 12.16
N HIS A 345 25.26 -8.17 12.19
CA HIS A 345 26.65 -7.84 11.79
C HIS A 345 27.66 -8.06 12.92
N ALA A 346 27.21 -8.12 14.17
CA ALA A 346 28.06 -8.34 15.34
C ALA A 346 28.24 -9.84 15.70
N ALA A 347 27.40 -10.71 15.14
CA ALA A 347 27.45 -12.18 15.31
C ALA A 347 28.27 -12.87 14.22
#